data_22d0888a0f72d9263776be36fa110cc4
#
_entry.id   22d0888a0f72d9263776be36fa110cc4
#
_cell.length_a   1.000
_cell.length_b   1.000
_cell.length_c   1.000
_cell.angle_alpha   90.00
_cell.angle_beta   90.00
_cell.angle_gamma   90.00
#
_symmetry.space_group_name_H-M   'P 1'
#
loop_
_entity.id
_entity.type
_entity.pdbx_description
1 polymer ?
#
loop_
_entity_poly.entity_id
_entity_poly.type
_entity_poly.pdbx_seq_one_letter_code
_entity_poly.pdbx_strand_id
1 'polypeptide(L)'
;MAITRTLIKAIPYNLNNKVEKWDLTMKYEEGTEGEADYYTNDKSVTVAAADGSFTAKAEGDWTKSELESLCPTAKWDEIFASQYDSVITNPPAQPVPDSDYQIPS
;
A
#
# COMPACT_ATOMS: atom_id res chain seq x y z
N MET A 1 -12.87 -12.86 1.10
CA MET A 1 -12.86 -11.41 0.92
C MET A 1 -11.82 -11.02 -0.10
N ALA A 2 -12.04 -9.95 -0.80
CA ALA A 2 -11.17 -9.52 -1.89
C ALA A 2 -10.46 -8.22 -1.53
N ILE A 3 -9.16 -8.18 -1.77
CA ILE A 3 -8.36 -6.97 -1.64
C ILE A 3 -8.58 -6.13 -2.90
N THR A 4 -8.90 -4.85 -2.71
CA THR A 4 -8.99 -3.87 -3.78
C THR A 4 -7.74 -3.01 -3.75
N ARG A 5 -7.08 -2.86 -4.90
CA ARG A 5 -5.87 -2.04 -5.05
C ARG A 5 -6.16 -0.90 -6.01
N THR A 6 -5.76 0.31 -5.63
CA THR A 6 -5.92 1.50 -6.47
C THR A 6 -4.63 2.30 -6.45
N LEU A 7 -4.04 2.52 -7.62
CA LEU A 7 -2.89 3.40 -7.75
C LEU A 7 -3.38 4.84 -7.57
N ILE A 8 -3.00 5.49 -6.47
CA ILE A 8 -3.49 6.83 -6.13
C ILE A 8 -2.46 7.93 -6.34
N LYS A 9 -1.19 7.56 -6.52
CA LYS A 9 -0.12 8.54 -6.68
C LYS A 9 0.99 7.96 -7.55
N ALA A 10 1.43 8.73 -8.51
CA ALA A 10 2.56 8.38 -9.37
C ALA A 10 3.31 9.66 -9.68
N ILE A 11 4.50 9.84 -9.10
CA ILE A 11 5.31 11.02 -9.30
C ILE A 11 6.54 10.64 -10.13
N PRO A 12 6.65 11.17 -11.36
CA PRO A 12 7.82 10.92 -12.19
C PRO A 12 8.98 11.87 -11.83
N TYR A 13 10.18 11.36 -11.93
CA TYR A 13 11.40 12.16 -11.81
C TYR A 13 12.11 12.10 -13.15
N ASN A 14 12.13 13.21 -13.87
CA ASN A 14 12.64 13.30 -15.23
C ASN A 14 14.12 13.71 -15.27
N LEU A 15 14.85 13.08 -16.20
CA LEU A 15 16.23 13.46 -16.54
C LEU A 15 16.38 13.27 -18.04
N ASN A 16 16.83 14.31 -18.76
CA ASN A 16 16.97 14.29 -20.22
C ASN A 16 15.71 13.88 -20.96
N ASN A 17 14.55 14.41 -20.51
CA ASN A 17 13.22 14.15 -21.09
C ASN A 17 12.74 12.70 -20.96
N LYS A 18 13.34 11.93 -20.05
CA LYS A 18 12.92 10.56 -19.74
C LYS A 18 12.68 10.42 -18.25
N VAL A 19 11.73 9.59 -17.89
CA VAL A 19 11.49 9.28 -16.47
C VAL A 19 12.56 8.29 -16.02
N GLU A 20 13.35 8.72 -15.04
CA GLU A 20 14.41 7.90 -14.44
C GLU A 20 14.01 7.26 -13.13
N LYS A 21 12.94 7.77 -12.50
CA LYS A 21 12.48 7.30 -11.21
C LYS A 21 10.98 7.54 -11.09
N TRP A 22 10.28 6.64 -10.41
CA TRP A 22 8.87 6.78 -10.07
C TRP A 22 8.67 6.60 -8.57
N ASP A 23 7.92 7.51 -7.95
CA ASP A 23 7.35 7.32 -6.63
C ASP A 23 5.91 6.90 -6.81
N LEU A 24 5.57 5.69 -6.39
CA LEU A 24 4.26 5.09 -6.59
C LEU A 24 3.60 4.79 -5.25
N THR A 25 2.33 5.13 -5.12
CA THR A 25 1.54 4.82 -3.92
C THR A 25 0.26 4.13 -4.35
N MET A 26 0.00 3.00 -3.73
CA MET A 26 -1.18 2.19 -4.00
C MET A 26 -2.02 2.09 -2.74
N LYS A 27 -3.31 2.38 -2.85
CA LYS A 27 -4.26 2.24 -1.76
C LYS A 27 -4.78 0.81 -1.74
N TYR A 28 -4.67 0.18 -0.58
CA TYR A 28 -5.20 -1.16 -0.33
C TYR A 28 -6.46 -1.06 0.51
N GLU A 29 -7.49 -1.81 0.14
CA GLU A 29 -8.75 -1.82 0.86
C GLU A 29 -9.30 -3.23 0.94
N GLU A 30 -9.94 -3.57 2.06
CA GLU A 30 -10.70 -4.80 2.22
C GLU A 30 -11.90 -4.52 3.11
N GLY A 31 -13.03 -5.18 2.83
CA GLY A 31 -14.28 -4.93 3.51
C GLY A 31 -15.08 -3.82 2.84
N THR A 32 -16.12 -3.35 3.51
CA THR A 32 -17.01 -2.31 3.00
C THR A 32 -16.79 -1.02 3.78
N GLU A 33 -16.47 0.07 3.07
CA GLU A 33 -16.25 1.39 3.69
C GLU A 33 -17.45 1.76 4.57
N GLY A 34 -17.15 2.19 5.80
CA GLY A 34 -18.16 2.52 6.79
C GLY A 34 -18.58 1.36 7.68
N GLU A 35 -18.19 0.13 7.35
CA GLU A 35 -18.51 -1.06 8.13
C GLU A 35 -17.35 -1.46 9.05
N ALA A 36 -17.65 -2.26 10.07
CA ALA A 36 -16.65 -2.70 11.05
C ALA A 36 -15.56 -3.59 10.47
N ASP A 37 -15.83 -4.22 9.32
CA ASP A 37 -14.87 -5.10 8.63
C ASP A 37 -13.96 -4.37 7.65
N TYR A 38 -14.11 -3.04 7.54
CA TYR A 38 -13.32 -2.26 6.60
C TYR A 38 -11.94 -1.94 7.16
N TYR A 39 -10.92 -2.14 6.34
CA TYR A 39 -9.55 -1.74 6.65
C TYR A 39 -8.89 -1.20 5.38
N THR A 40 -8.16 -0.12 5.51
CA THR A 40 -7.45 0.49 4.41
C THR A 40 -6.03 0.87 4.83
N ASN A 41 -5.12 0.79 3.89
CA ASN A 41 -3.71 1.11 4.13
C ASN A 41 -3.06 1.47 2.80
N ASP A 42 -2.15 2.44 2.80
CA ASP A 42 -1.43 2.83 1.61
C ASP A 42 -0.05 2.18 1.60
N LYS A 43 0.37 1.69 0.44
CA LYS A 43 1.70 1.12 0.21
C LYS A 43 2.44 1.97 -0.80
N SER A 44 3.68 2.30 -0.51
CA SER A 44 4.50 3.15 -1.38
C SER A 44 5.81 2.48 -1.74
N VAL A 45 6.31 2.78 -2.93
CA VAL A 45 7.61 2.32 -3.39
C VAL A 45 8.24 3.38 -4.29
N THR A 46 9.56 3.47 -4.25
CA THR A 46 10.33 4.25 -5.20
C THR A 46 11.12 3.27 -6.07
N VAL A 47 10.94 3.33 -7.38
CA VAL A 47 11.66 2.50 -8.34
C VAL A 47 12.47 3.37 -9.27
N ALA A 48 13.64 2.89 -9.68
CA ALA A 48 14.56 3.67 -10.51
C ALA A 48 15.08 2.84 -11.67
N ALA A 49 15.27 3.49 -12.83
CA ALA A 49 15.87 2.87 -13.99
C ALA A 49 17.30 2.41 -13.72
N ALA A 50 18.03 3.17 -12.89
CA ALA A 50 19.40 2.83 -12.53
C ALA A 50 19.51 1.48 -11.79
N ASP A 51 18.44 1.05 -11.11
CA ASP A 51 18.40 -0.23 -10.41
C ASP A 51 17.95 -1.39 -11.31
N GLY A 52 17.71 -1.13 -12.58
CA GLY A 52 17.24 -2.15 -13.51
C GLY A 52 15.73 -2.46 -13.40
N SER A 53 14.99 -1.68 -12.58
CA SER A 53 13.56 -1.91 -12.38
C SER A 53 12.75 -1.65 -13.64
N PHE A 54 13.18 -0.72 -14.47
CA PHE A 54 12.53 -0.40 -15.75
C PHE A 54 13.52 0.30 -16.67
N THR A 55 13.14 0.44 -17.96
CA THR A 55 13.90 1.21 -18.92
C THR A 55 13.34 2.62 -18.99
N ALA A 56 14.20 3.63 -18.84
CA ALA A 56 13.80 5.03 -18.89
C ALA A 56 13.16 5.36 -20.25
N LYS A 57 12.03 6.07 -20.21
CA LYS A 57 11.36 6.57 -21.41
C LYS A 57 10.55 7.82 -21.06
N ALA A 58 10.07 8.52 -22.08
CA ALA A 58 9.33 9.77 -21.89
C ALA A 58 8.07 9.54 -21.04
N GLU A 59 7.70 10.54 -20.24
CA GLU A 59 6.56 10.46 -19.32
C GLU A 59 5.27 10.07 -20.03
N GLY A 60 5.00 10.64 -21.21
CA GLY A 60 3.79 10.36 -21.98
C GLY A 60 3.72 8.95 -22.60
N ASP A 61 4.82 8.20 -22.55
CA ASP A 61 4.89 6.84 -23.08
C ASP A 61 4.57 5.79 -22.03
N TRP A 62 4.31 6.21 -20.78
CA TRP A 62 3.96 5.30 -19.70
C TRP A 62 2.45 5.10 -19.61
N THR A 63 2.02 3.88 -19.31
CA THR A 63 0.62 3.56 -19.07
C THR A 63 0.40 3.25 -17.59
N LYS A 64 -0.83 3.39 -17.13
CA LYS A 64 -1.19 3.04 -15.76
C LYS A 64 -0.86 1.58 -15.44
N SER A 65 -1.12 0.70 -16.39
CA SER A 65 -0.83 -0.74 -16.24
C SER A 65 0.65 -1.00 -16.01
N GLU A 66 1.53 -0.29 -16.73
CA GLU A 66 2.97 -0.41 -16.53
C GLU A 66 3.39 0.05 -15.14
N LEU A 67 2.82 1.17 -14.66
CA LEU A 67 3.12 1.68 -13.33
C LEU A 67 2.65 0.71 -12.24
N GLU A 68 1.47 0.15 -12.40
CA GLU A 68 0.96 -0.85 -11.47
C GLU A 68 1.87 -2.10 -11.41
N SER A 69 2.43 -2.50 -12.55
CA SER A 69 3.31 -3.66 -12.63
C SER A 69 4.67 -3.44 -11.95
N LEU A 70 5.06 -2.18 -11.73
CA LEU A 70 6.28 -1.85 -11.00
C LEU A 70 6.11 -1.99 -9.48
N CYS A 71 4.87 -2.01 -9.00
CA CYS A 71 4.58 -2.16 -7.58
C CYS A 71 4.75 -3.63 -7.15
N PRO A 72 5.42 -3.89 -6.01
CA PRO A 72 5.62 -5.26 -5.53
C PRO A 72 4.33 -5.79 -4.86
N THR A 73 3.28 -5.99 -5.66
CA THR A 73 1.94 -6.32 -5.17
C THR A 73 1.88 -7.65 -4.44
N ALA A 74 2.66 -8.66 -4.87
CA ALA A 74 2.68 -9.95 -4.19
C ALA A 74 3.10 -9.81 -2.73
N LYS A 75 4.15 -9.03 -2.48
CA LYS A 75 4.63 -8.77 -1.14
C LYS A 75 3.66 -7.88 -0.36
N TRP A 76 3.14 -6.84 -1.01
CA TRP A 76 2.19 -5.92 -0.39
C TRP A 76 0.89 -6.60 -0.01
N ASP A 77 0.42 -7.55 -0.83
CA ASP A 77 -0.78 -8.33 -0.55
C ASP A 77 -0.61 -9.14 0.75
N GLU A 78 0.55 -9.77 0.92
CA GLU A 78 0.85 -10.53 2.13
C GLU A 78 0.90 -9.64 3.37
N ILE A 79 1.56 -8.49 3.26
CA ILE A 79 1.66 -7.53 4.37
C ILE A 79 0.28 -7.01 4.73
N PHE A 80 -0.51 -6.62 3.73
CA PHE A 80 -1.86 -6.10 3.97
C PHE A 80 -2.77 -7.15 4.60
N ALA A 81 -2.73 -8.39 4.12
CA ALA A 81 -3.53 -9.48 4.67
C ALA A 81 -3.21 -9.71 6.15
N SER A 82 -1.92 -9.66 6.50
CA SER A 82 -1.47 -9.79 7.88
C SER A 82 -1.95 -8.62 8.74
N GLN A 83 -1.90 -7.39 8.20
CA GLN A 83 -2.37 -6.19 8.89
C GLN A 83 -3.88 -6.25 9.10
N TYR A 84 -4.62 -6.66 8.08
CA TYR A 84 -6.06 -6.83 8.17
C TYR A 84 -6.42 -7.83 9.27
N ASP A 85 -5.75 -8.98 9.28
CA ASP A 85 -5.98 -10.02 10.26
C ASP A 85 -5.73 -9.50 11.69
N SER A 86 -4.65 -8.76 11.88
CA SER A 86 -4.28 -8.22 13.20
C SER A 86 -5.23 -7.14 13.71
N VAL A 87 -5.90 -6.44 12.81
CA VAL A 87 -6.77 -5.31 13.19
C VAL A 87 -8.25 -5.74 13.23
N ILE A 88 -8.68 -6.51 12.27
CA ILE A 88 -10.10 -6.83 12.05
C ILE A 88 -10.46 -8.25 12.49
N THR A 89 -9.76 -9.25 11.95
CA THR A 89 -10.13 -10.66 12.13
C THR A 89 -9.70 -11.22 13.48
N ASN A 90 -8.47 -10.93 13.85
CA ASN A 90 -7.85 -11.51 15.06
C ASN A 90 -6.97 -10.47 15.75
N PRO A 91 -7.56 -9.36 16.24
CA PRO A 91 -6.78 -8.30 16.87
C PRO A 91 -6.09 -8.81 18.13
N PRO A 92 -4.87 -8.30 18.43
CA PRO A 92 -4.18 -8.67 19.67
C PRO A 92 -4.92 -8.13 20.88
N ALA A 93 -4.76 -8.81 22.00
CA ALA A 93 -5.33 -8.32 23.26
C ALA A 93 -4.74 -6.95 23.60
N GLN A 94 -5.60 -6.05 24.02
CA GLN A 94 -5.21 -4.68 24.35
C GLN A 94 -5.29 -4.47 25.88
N PRO A 95 -4.40 -3.65 26.44
CA PRO A 95 -4.49 -3.33 27.86
C PRO A 95 -5.74 -2.50 28.14
N VAL A 96 -6.32 -2.72 29.31
CA VAL A 96 -7.46 -1.90 29.75
C VAL A 96 -6.93 -0.48 30.06
N PRO A 97 -7.64 0.58 29.62
CA PRO A 97 -7.26 1.95 29.97
C PRO A 97 -7.17 2.13 31.49
N ASP A 98 -6.19 2.91 31.93
CA ASP A 98 -5.96 3.14 33.36
C ASP A 98 -7.22 3.59 34.10
N SER A 99 -8.04 4.39 33.44
CA SER A 99 -9.30 4.90 34.04
C SER A 99 -10.33 3.80 34.30
N ASP A 100 -10.24 2.68 33.56
CA ASP A 100 -11.19 1.57 33.68
C ASP A 100 -10.59 0.36 34.41
N TYR A 101 -9.30 0.42 34.72
CA TYR A 101 -8.62 -0.70 35.37
C TYR A 101 -8.93 -0.78 36.84
N GLN A 102 -9.29 -1.98 37.31
CA GLN A 102 -9.53 -2.23 38.73
C GLN A 102 -8.75 -3.45 39.17
N ILE A 103 -8.05 -3.31 40.30
CA ILE A 103 -7.30 -4.44 40.87
C ILE A 103 -8.30 -5.38 41.55
N PRO A 104 -8.30 -6.69 41.14
CA PRO A 104 -9.18 -7.66 41.77
C PRO A 104 -8.93 -7.75 43.28
N SER A 105 -9.99 -7.90 44.04
CA SER A 105 -9.92 -8.04 45.49
C SER A 105 -9.64 -9.49 45.89
#